data_95b7d326a5ccfd1c08e88f0b50a38f73
#
_entry.id   95b7d326a5ccfd1c08e88f0b50a38f73
#
_cell.length_a   1.000
_cell.length_b   1.000
_cell.length_c   1.000
_cell.angle_alpha   90.00
_cell.angle_beta   90.00
_cell.angle_gamma   90.00
#
_symmetry.space_group_name_H-M   'P 1'
#
loop_
_entity.id
_entity.type
_entity.pdbx_description
1 polymer ?
#
loop_
_entity_poly.entity_id
_entity_poly.type
_entity_poly.pdbx_seq_one_letter_code
_entity_poly.pdbx_strand_id
1 'polypeptide(L)'
;MKIIHIINSLKKGGAEGNLYRLCKFHKEEYNNNINITIITLINNGFYEASLKKKGINIYSLNINHRGKFIDLIKKIIKLRQFIKNQNPDIIQSWMYHSNFLTLFIPRIFFNRLFWNIRHSELNYQISKKITIFLSIICGLFSRVVPKKIIYCSEKSVNFHEKHHFYNKNKTRIIYNGYDLKTYYHSKQLRLSFRKKNKIKKSDIVFGFAGRYAKQKNIPSLLFAFSKIIRRSNNLYLCMVGNDINYSNKKLTFLINNLKIKDKV
;
A
#
# COMPACT_ATOMS: atom_id res chain seq x y z
N MET A 1 24.50 6.43 6.40
CA MET A 1 23.21 6.58 7.09
C MET A 1 22.52 5.22 7.16
N LYS A 2 21.97 4.82 8.32
CA LYS A 2 21.23 3.57 8.51
C LYS A 2 19.74 3.82 8.62
N ILE A 3 18.94 3.20 7.74
CA ILE A 3 17.48 3.33 7.73
C ILE A 3 16.83 1.98 7.98
N ILE A 4 15.91 1.91 8.94
CA ILE A 4 15.06 0.73 9.16
C ILE A 4 13.62 1.05 8.72
N HIS A 5 13.10 0.27 7.79
CA HIS A 5 11.67 0.27 7.47
C HIS A 5 10.98 -0.91 8.16
N ILE A 6 9.82 -0.67 8.77
CA ILE A 6 9.00 -1.70 9.40
C ILE A 6 7.66 -1.75 8.68
N ILE A 7 7.32 -2.89 8.08
CA ILE A 7 6.10 -3.05 7.28
C ILE A 7 5.46 -4.41 7.55
N ASN A 8 4.14 -4.50 7.41
CA ASN A 8 3.43 -5.76 7.65
C ASN A 8 3.94 -6.91 6.76
N SER A 9 4.08 -6.69 5.46
CA SER A 9 4.58 -7.67 4.48
C SER A 9 5.17 -6.96 3.26
N LEU A 10 5.76 -7.72 2.33
CA LEU A 10 6.19 -7.23 1.02
C LEU A 10 5.35 -7.81 -0.12
N LYS A 11 4.07 -8.14 0.13
CA LYS A 11 3.12 -8.61 -0.89
C LYS A 11 2.76 -7.50 -1.88
N LYS A 12 2.03 -7.83 -2.95
CA LYS A 12 1.51 -6.82 -3.88
C LYS A 12 0.47 -5.95 -3.19
N GLY A 13 0.83 -4.69 -2.92
CA GLY A 13 -0.04 -3.70 -2.29
C GLY A 13 0.46 -2.28 -2.52
N GLY A 14 -0.36 -1.28 -2.17
CA GLY A 14 -0.04 0.13 -2.40
C GLY A 14 1.11 0.64 -1.52
N ALA A 15 1.08 0.32 -0.23
CA ALA A 15 2.12 0.71 0.72
C ALA A 15 3.43 -0.01 0.42
N GLU A 16 3.36 -1.31 0.14
CA GLU A 16 4.50 -2.17 -0.18
C GLU A 16 5.18 -1.74 -1.49
N GLY A 17 4.38 -1.46 -2.53
CA GLY A 17 4.89 -0.95 -3.80
C GLY A 17 5.52 0.44 -3.66
N ASN A 18 5.02 1.26 -2.76
CA ASN A 18 5.60 2.58 -2.47
C ASN A 18 6.94 2.44 -1.73
N LEU A 19 7.02 1.57 -0.72
CA LEU A 19 8.27 1.24 -0.04
C LEU A 19 9.30 0.68 -1.03
N TYR A 20 8.88 -0.25 -1.91
CA TYR A 20 9.76 -0.81 -2.93
C TYR A 20 10.37 0.27 -3.82
N ARG A 21 9.55 1.22 -4.35
CA ARG A 21 10.04 2.32 -5.17
C ARG A 21 10.97 3.25 -4.41
N LEU A 22 10.65 3.57 -3.15
CA LEU A 22 11.50 4.38 -2.28
C LEU A 22 12.87 3.74 -2.07
N CYS A 23 12.90 2.45 -1.74
CA CYS A 23 14.14 1.71 -1.54
C CYS A 23 14.95 1.59 -2.84
N LYS A 24 14.27 1.34 -3.98
CA LYS A 24 14.90 1.33 -5.30
C LYS A 24 15.57 2.68 -5.59
N PHE A 25 14.83 3.77 -5.42
CA PHE A 25 15.33 5.12 -5.63
C PHE A 25 16.54 5.43 -4.73
N HIS A 26 16.46 5.12 -3.42
CA HIS A 26 17.59 5.36 -2.53
C HIS A 26 18.86 4.61 -2.93
N LYS A 27 18.73 3.38 -3.44
CA LYS A 27 19.88 2.61 -3.91
C LYS A 27 20.45 3.12 -5.22
N GLU A 28 19.62 3.64 -6.10
CA GLU A 28 20.04 4.17 -7.41
C GLU A 28 20.66 5.57 -7.29
N GLU A 29 20.12 6.45 -6.43
CA GLU A 29 20.58 7.84 -6.31
C GLU A 29 21.69 8.03 -5.27
N TYR A 30 21.65 7.29 -4.16
CA TYR A 30 22.60 7.48 -3.05
C TYR A 30 23.61 6.35 -2.92
N ASN A 31 23.58 5.40 -3.82
CA ASN A 31 24.52 4.28 -3.89
C ASN A 31 24.71 3.60 -2.53
N ASN A 32 25.93 3.32 -2.11
CA ASN A 32 26.22 2.62 -0.85
C ASN A 32 26.20 3.52 0.40
N ASN A 33 25.91 4.81 0.29
CA ASN A 33 25.88 5.74 1.43
C ASN A 33 24.68 5.51 2.36
N ILE A 34 23.65 4.76 1.90
CA ILE A 34 22.48 4.45 2.70
C ILE A 34 22.36 2.93 2.89
N ASN A 35 22.48 2.50 4.14
CA ASN A 35 22.22 1.11 4.53
C ASN A 35 20.75 0.94 4.91
N ILE A 36 20.02 0.16 4.12
CA ILE A 36 18.57 -0.05 4.30
C ILE A 36 18.33 -1.46 4.82
N THR A 37 17.58 -1.55 5.90
CA THR A 37 17.02 -2.81 6.40
C THR A 37 15.51 -2.72 6.44
N ILE A 38 14.83 -3.75 5.94
CA ILE A 38 13.38 -3.86 6.02
C ILE A 38 13.02 -4.95 7.02
N ILE A 39 12.21 -4.61 8.02
CA ILE A 39 11.62 -5.56 8.96
C ILE A 39 10.19 -5.83 8.53
N THR A 40 9.87 -7.09 8.21
CA THR A 40 8.50 -7.51 7.91
C THR A 40 7.89 -8.22 9.12
N LEU A 41 6.59 -8.03 9.33
CA LEU A 41 5.87 -8.72 10.40
C LEU A 41 5.57 -10.17 10.03
N ILE A 42 5.26 -10.40 8.75
CA ILE A 42 4.99 -11.74 8.19
C ILE A 42 5.91 -12.01 6.99
N ASN A 43 6.23 -13.28 6.79
CA ASN A 43 7.07 -13.74 5.67
C ASN A 43 6.34 -13.68 4.32
N ASN A 44 7.13 -13.92 3.26
CA ASN A 44 6.73 -14.12 1.88
C ASN A 44 6.12 -12.86 1.23
N GLY A 45 6.96 -12.12 0.56
CA GLY A 45 6.57 -10.92 -0.17
C GLY A 45 6.96 -10.96 -1.64
N PHE A 46 6.07 -10.49 -2.51
CA PHE A 46 6.31 -10.34 -3.94
C PHE A 46 7.56 -9.50 -4.26
N TYR A 47 7.81 -8.45 -3.46
CA TYR A 47 8.94 -7.54 -3.67
C TYR A 47 10.24 -8.02 -3.03
N GLU A 48 10.21 -9.09 -2.22
CA GLU A 48 11.34 -9.53 -1.39
C GLU A 48 12.57 -9.91 -2.23
N ALA A 49 12.42 -10.77 -3.21
CA ALA A 49 13.52 -11.21 -4.06
C ALA A 49 14.18 -10.04 -4.81
N SER A 50 13.38 -9.11 -5.33
CA SER A 50 13.88 -7.94 -6.05
C SER A 50 14.64 -6.97 -5.15
N LEU A 51 14.20 -6.79 -3.90
CA LEU A 51 14.86 -5.95 -2.91
C LEU A 51 16.18 -6.57 -2.44
N LYS A 52 16.22 -7.88 -2.19
CA LYS A 52 17.45 -8.62 -1.86
C LYS A 52 18.50 -8.53 -2.97
N LYS A 53 18.09 -8.66 -4.24
CA LYS A 53 18.99 -8.46 -5.39
C LYS A 53 19.62 -7.06 -5.45
N LYS A 54 18.97 -6.04 -4.84
CA LYS A 54 19.49 -4.67 -4.73
C LYS A 54 20.32 -4.44 -3.45
N GLY A 55 20.70 -5.50 -2.73
CA GLY A 55 21.51 -5.41 -1.50
C GLY A 55 20.76 -4.83 -0.31
N ILE A 56 19.42 -4.98 -0.26
CA ILE A 56 18.61 -4.55 0.88
C ILE A 56 18.39 -5.73 1.81
N ASN A 57 18.77 -5.55 3.08
CA ASN A 57 18.58 -6.57 4.10
C ASN A 57 17.12 -6.69 4.51
N ILE A 58 16.60 -7.92 4.53
CA ILE A 58 15.21 -8.17 4.94
C ILE A 58 15.22 -9.13 6.13
N TYR A 59 14.65 -8.66 7.23
CA TYR A 59 14.47 -9.43 8.45
C TYR A 59 13.00 -9.64 8.72
N SER A 60 12.56 -10.87 9.00
CA SER A 60 11.16 -11.14 9.31
C SER A 60 10.95 -11.53 10.76
N LEU A 61 9.97 -10.90 11.38
CA LEU A 61 9.55 -11.23 12.74
C LEU A 61 8.72 -12.52 12.81
N ASN A 62 8.14 -12.96 11.68
CA ASN A 62 7.28 -14.15 11.61
C ASN A 62 6.15 -14.13 12.64
N ILE A 63 5.42 -13.03 12.73
CA ILE A 63 4.26 -12.91 13.61
C ILE A 63 3.13 -13.74 13.02
N ASN A 64 2.74 -14.79 13.74
CA ASN A 64 1.60 -15.61 13.36
C ASN A 64 0.33 -15.06 14.00
N HIS A 65 -0.70 -14.78 13.20
CA HIS A 65 -1.99 -14.28 13.70
C HIS A 65 -2.74 -15.28 14.60
N ARG A 66 -2.37 -16.56 14.57
CA ARG A 66 -2.90 -17.63 15.44
C ARG A 66 -1.92 -17.99 16.57
N GLY A 67 -0.82 -17.26 16.72
CA GLY A 67 0.19 -17.50 17.76
C GLY A 67 -0.32 -17.11 19.15
N LYS A 68 0.29 -17.72 20.17
CA LYS A 68 0.02 -17.38 21.58
C LYS A 68 0.50 -15.95 21.87
N PHE A 69 -0.13 -15.28 22.84
CA PHE A 69 0.26 -13.92 23.28
C PHE A 69 1.75 -13.85 23.69
N ILE A 70 2.26 -14.90 24.32
CA ILE A 70 3.70 -15.02 24.70
C ILE A 70 4.60 -14.92 23.45
N ASP A 71 4.20 -15.48 22.30
CA ASP A 71 5.00 -15.39 21.07
C ASP A 71 5.08 -13.96 20.56
N LEU A 72 4.00 -13.20 20.70
CA LEU A 72 4.00 -11.78 20.34
C LEU A 72 4.97 -10.99 21.23
N ILE A 73 4.97 -11.24 22.55
CA ILE A 73 5.91 -10.61 23.48
C ILE A 73 7.35 -10.92 23.08
N LYS A 74 7.67 -12.20 22.81
CA LYS A 74 9.03 -12.59 22.36
C LYS A 74 9.44 -11.87 21.06
N LYS A 75 8.51 -11.67 20.13
CA LYS A 75 8.78 -10.92 18.87
C LYS A 75 9.00 -9.42 19.13
N ILE A 76 8.28 -8.83 20.06
CA ILE A 76 8.47 -7.44 20.48
C ILE A 76 9.87 -7.29 21.12
N ILE A 77 10.27 -8.20 22.01
CA ILE A 77 11.60 -8.19 22.62
C ILE A 77 12.68 -8.30 21.54
N LYS A 78 12.54 -9.23 20.60
CA LYS A 78 13.46 -9.37 19.46
C LYS A 78 13.55 -8.08 18.62
N LEU A 79 12.42 -7.43 18.34
CA LEU A 79 12.39 -6.15 17.62
C LEU A 79 13.16 -5.07 18.38
N ARG A 80 12.93 -4.95 19.70
CA ARG A 80 13.65 -3.99 20.57
C ARG A 80 15.16 -4.20 20.52
N GLN A 81 15.61 -5.44 20.72
CA GLN A 81 17.03 -5.81 20.69
C GLN A 81 17.63 -5.53 19.31
N PHE A 82 16.94 -5.92 18.25
CA PHE A 82 17.40 -5.67 16.88
C PHE A 82 17.61 -4.17 16.62
N ILE A 83 16.62 -3.33 16.94
CA ILE A 83 16.70 -1.88 16.74
C ILE A 83 17.83 -1.29 17.59
N LYS A 84 17.98 -1.72 18.87
CA LYS A 84 19.06 -1.28 19.75
C LYS A 84 20.44 -1.61 19.16
N ASN A 85 20.63 -2.84 18.70
CA ASN A 85 21.91 -3.29 18.14
C ASN A 85 22.25 -2.60 16.80
N GLN A 86 21.26 -2.36 15.96
CA GLN A 86 21.46 -1.66 14.69
C GLN A 86 21.72 -0.16 14.85
N ASN A 87 21.23 0.45 15.94
CA ASN A 87 21.27 1.89 16.20
C ASN A 87 21.02 2.73 14.95
N PRO A 88 19.80 2.67 14.36
CA PRO A 88 19.48 3.35 13.11
C PRO A 88 19.39 4.87 13.27
N ASP A 89 19.73 5.60 12.22
CA ASP A 89 19.52 7.04 12.13
C ASP A 89 18.05 7.39 11.88
N ILE A 90 17.34 6.54 11.14
CA ILE A 90 15.92 6.71 10.81
C ILE A 90 15.20 5.37 10.95
N ILE A 91 14.04 5.41 11.61
CA ILE A 91 13.07 4.32 11.64
C ILE A 91 11.79 4.82 10.98
N GLN A 92 11.31 4.11 9.97
CA GLN A 92 10.08 4.45 9.27
C GLN A 92 9.13 3.25 9.29
N SER A 93 8.04 3.35 10.01
CA SER A 93 7.02 2.30 10.04
C SER A 93 5.86 2.59 9.09
N TRP A 94 5.29 1.52 8.53
CA TRP A 94 4.30 1.59 7.45
C TRP A 94 3.01 0.93 7.89
N MET A 95 1.94 1.72 7.98
CA MET A 95 0.61 1.29 8.36
C MET A 95 0.45 0.87 9.84
N TYR A 96 -0.75 0.72 10.28
CA TYR A 96 -1.13 0.66 11.71
C TYR A 96 -0.49 -0.49 12.50
N HIS A 97 -0.40 -1.69 11.92
CA HIS A 97 0.20 -2.84 12.60
C HIS A 97 1.68 -2.60 12.92
N SER A 98 2.41 -2.04 11.95
CA SER A 98 3.82 -1.70 12.13
C SER A 98 3.98 -0.50 13.06
N ASN A 99 3.12 0.53 12.94
CA ASN A 99 3.12 1.68 13.81
C ASN A 99 2.88 1.26 15.27
N PHE A 100 1.91 0.37 15.51
CA PHE A 100 1.63 -0.17 16.82
C PHE A 100 2.82 -0.89 17.45
N LEU A 101 3.54 -1.71 16.69
CA LEU A 101 4.75 -2.38 17.22
C LEU A 101 5.84 -1.38 17.63
N THR A 102 5.91 -0.23 16.98
CA THR A 102 6.88 0.81 17.35
C THR A 102 6.56 1.52 18.68
N LEU A 103 5.40 1.32 19.27
CA LEU A 103 5.11 1.77 20.64
C LEU A 103 6.03 1.11 21.66
N PHE A 104 6.54 -0.07 21.35
CA PHE A 104 7.36 -0.88 22.26
C PHE A 104 8.86 -0.77 22.00
N ILE A 105 9.33 0.05 21.05
CA ILE A 105 10.78 0.26 20.86
C ILE A 105 11.36 1.17 21.96
N PRO A 106 12.68 1.19 22.18
CA PRO A 106 13.28 2.07 23.18
C PRO A 106 12.98 3.55 22.88
N ARG A 107 12.61 4.32 23.89
CA ARG A 107 12.22 5.74 23.79
C ARG A 107 13.27 6.63 23.12
N ILE A 108 14.55 6.29 23.27
CA ILE A 108 15.67 7.01 22.64
C ILE A 108 15.53 7.12 21.11
N PHE A 109 14.78 6.20 20.48
CA PHE A 109 14.54 6.21 19.04
C PHE A 109 13.28 7.00 18.61
N PHE A 110 12.47 7.52 19.52
CA PHE A 110 11.23 8.21 19.17
C PHE A 110 11.50 9.47 18.31
N ASN A 111 12.60 10.17 18.55
CA ASN A 111 13.01 11.32 17.74
C ASN A 111 13.55 10.95 16.34
N ARG A 112 13.74 9.66 16.07
CA ARG A 112 14.17 9.10 14.77
C ARG A 112 13.08 8.29 14.10
N LEU A 113 11.88 8.22 14.72
CA LEU A 113 10.75 7.41 14.27
C LEU A 113 9.73 8.23 13.48
N PHE A 114 9.38 7.73 12.31
CA PHE A 114 8.38 8.30 11.41
C PHE A 114 7.30 7.26 11.11
N TRP A 115 6.05 7.62 11.27
CA TRP A 115 4.91 6.78 10.91
C TRP A 115 4.40 7.12 9.52
N ASN A 116 4.15 6.12 8.67
CA ASN A 116 3.52 6.28 7.38
C ASN A 116 2.10 5.72 7.38
N ILE A 117 1.14 6.55 6.97
CA ILE A 117 -0.25 6.18 6.80
C ILE A 117 -0.61 6.36 5.32
N ARG A 118 -1.00 5.24 4.67
CA ARG A 118 -1.28 5.18 3.23
C ARG A 118 -2.75 4.82 2.91
N HIS A 119 -3.63 4.84 3.91
CA HIS A 119 -5.07 4.80 3.74
C HIS A 119 -5.65 6.20 3.79
N SER A 120 -6.58 6.51 2.86
CA SER A 120 -7.31 7.79 2.89
C SER A 120 -8.31 7.82 4.04
N GLU A 121 -8.95 6.69 4.32
CA GLU A 121 -9.94 6.51 5.38
C GLU A 121 -10.06 5.03 5.75
N LEU A 122 -10.60 4.75 6.94
CA LEU A 122 -11.01 3.42 7.36
C LEU A 122 -12.54 3.38 7.44
N ASN A 123 -13.16 2.66 6.51
CA ASN A 123 -14.60 2.44 6.53
C ASN A 123 -14.92 1.35 7.56
N TYR A 124 -15.72 1.69 8.57
CA TYR A 124 -16.08 0.81 9.68
C TYR A 124 -16.84 -0.46 9.25
N GLN A 125 -17.53 -0.43 8.11
CA GLN A 125 -18.27 -1.58 7.58
C GLN A 125 -17.38 -2.54 6.77
N ILE A 126 -16.27 -2.05 6.22
CA ILE A 126 -15.42 -2.80 5.28
C ILE A 126 -14.07 -3.16 5.89
N SER A 127 -13.54 -2.28 6.75
CA SER A 127 -12.22 -2.46 7.37
C SER A 127 -12.29 -3.47 8.52
N LYS A 128 -11.20 -4.23 8.70
CA LYS A 128 -11.11 -5.16 9.82
C LYS A 128 -11.14 -4.38 11.14
N LYS A 129 -11.96 -4.82 12.11
CA LYS A 129 -12.08 -4.20 13.44
C LYS A 129 -10.71 -4.00 14.13
N ILE A 130 -9.83 -5.00 14.04
CA ILE A 130 -8.47 -4.89 14.60
C ILE A 130 -7.66 -3.76 13.95
N THR A 131 -7.82 -3.51 12.65
CA THR A 131 -7.10 -2.42 11.97
C THR A 131 -7.59 -1.05 12.46
N ILE A 132 -8.89 -0.91 12.69
CA ILE A 132 -9.49 0.31 13.25
C ILE A 132 -8.99 0.51 14.68
N PHE A 133 -9.06 -0.52 15.51
CA PHE A 133 -8.58 -0.49 16.88
C PHE A 133 -7.10 -0.07 16.97
N LEU A 134 -6.22 -0.72 16.19
CA LEU A 134 -4.81 -0.36 16.15
C LEU A 134 -4.57 1.07 15.66
N SER A 135 -5.38 1.55 14.72
CA SER A 135 -5.30 2.94 14.27
C SER A 135 -5.64 3.92 15.38
N ILE A 136 -6.70 3.67 16.16
CA ILE A 136 -7.10 4.51 17.29
C ILE A 136 -6.01 4.52 18.37
N ILE A 137 -5.49 3.35 18.74
CA ILE A 137 -4.38 3.26 19.73
C ILE A 137 -3.17 4.06 19.24
N CYS A 138 -2.76 3.90 17.98
CA CYS A 138 -1.68 4.69 17.41
C CYS A 138 -1.97 6.19 17.48
N GLY A 139 -3.20 6.60 17.21
CA GLY A 139 -3.62 7.99 17.31
C GLY A 139 -3.42 8.56 18.71
N LEU A 140 -3.90 7.87 19.75
CA LEU A 140 -3.73 8.26 21.15
C LEU A 140 -2.26 8.44 21.55
N PHE A 141 -1.39 7.53 21.10
CA PHE A 141 0.05 7.59 21.36
C PHE A 141 0.82 8.51 20.40
N SER A 142 0.18 9.05 19.37
CA SER A 142 0.84 9.86 18.34
C SER A 142 1.47 11.16 18.87
N ARG A 143 0.99 11.66 20.02
CA ARG A 143 1.56 12.85 20.68
C ARG A 143 2.99 12.61 21.16
N VAL A 144 3.29 11.38 21.61
CA VAL A 144 4.56 11.04 22.25
C VAL A 144 5.51 10.31 21.31
N VAL A 145 5.02 9.26 20.64
CA VAL A 145 5.88 8.24 20.04
C VAL A 145 6.58 8.66 18.75
N PRO A 146 5.90 9.07 17.63
CA PRO A 146 6.63 9.41 16.41
C PRO A 146 7.16 10.85 16.44
N LYS A 147 8.27 11.08 15.76
CA LYS A 147 8.75 12.43 15.44
C LYS A 147 7.78 13.15 14.51
N LYS A 148 7.35 12.48 13.44
CA LYS A 148 6.36 12.96 12.48
C LYS A 148 5.49 11.81 11.97
N ILE A 149 4.30 12.17 11.47
CA ILE A 149 3.33 11.27 10.85
C ILE A 149 3.19 11.69 9.39
N ILE A 150 3.52 10.78 8.49
CA ILE A 150 3.53 11.02 7.05
C ILE A 150 2.27 10.43 6.44
N TYR A 151 1.47 11.28 5.84
CA TYR A 151 0.25 10.91 5.11
C TYR A 151 0.45 11.02 3.61
N CYS A 152 -0.33 10.26 2.83
CA CYS A 152 -0.28 10.31 1.37
C CYS A 152 -1.31 11.25 0.73
N SER A 153 -2.20 11.85 1.52
CA SER A 153 -3.22 12.78 1.03
C SER A 153 -3.82 13.60 2.17
N GLU A 154 -4.40 14.76 1.85
CA GLU A 154 -5.16 15.59 2.80
C GLU A 154 -6.38 14.86 3.37
N LYS A 155 -7.08 14.08 2.53
CA LYS A 155 -8.19 13.23 2.99
C LYS A 155 -7.75 12.28 4.11
N SER A 156 -6.55 11.71 4.00
CA SER A 156 -5.98 10.85 5.04
C SER A 156 -5.73 11.62 6.34
N VAL A 157 -5.18 12.82 6.26
CA VAL A 157 -4.98 13.70 7.43
C VAL A 157 -6.31 13.97 8.12
N ASN A 158 -7.26 14.54 7.40
CA ASN A 158 -8.56 14.94 7.93
C ASN A 158 -9.28 13.78 8.62
N PHE A 159 -9.26 12.60 8.02
CA PHE A 159 -9.87 11.42 8.61
C PHE A 159 -9.21 11.00 9.92
N HIS A 160 -7.88 10.87 9.94
CA HIS A 160 -7.17 10.32 11.09
C HIS A 160 -7.10 11.32 12.26
N GLU A 161 -6.93 12.60 11.99
CA GLU A 161 -6.93 13.62 13.03
C GLU A 161 -8.32 13.77 13.67
N LYS A 162 -9.38 13.77 12.84
CA LYS A 162 -10.76 13.95 13.33
C LYS A 162 -11.32 12.71 14.04
N HIS A 163 -11.06 11.52 13.53
CA HIS A 163 -11.75 10.29 13.96
C HIS A 163 -10.87 9.33 14.77
N HIS A 164 -9.54 9.43 14.68
CA HIS A 164 -8.62 8.51 15.32
C HIS A 164 -7.59 9.19 16.22
N PHE A 165 -7.80 10.46 16.58
CA PHE A 165 -7.03 11.22 17.59
C PHE A 165 -5.55 11.45 17.25
N TYR A 166 -5.18 11.41 15.97
CA TYR A 166 -3.80 11.67 15.57
C TYR A 166 -3.41 13.13 15.79
N ASN A 167 -2.17 13.34 16.25
CA ASN A 167 -1.68 14.68 16.60
C ASN A 167 -1.35 15.50 15.34
N LYS A 168 -2.14 16.56 15.10
CA LYS A 168 -1.99 17.48 13.97
C LYS A 168 -0.62 18.19 13.90
N ASN A 169 0.02 18.46 15.05
CA ASN A 169 1.31 19.16 15.09
C ASN A 169 2.48 18.31 14.56
N LYS A 170 2.27 17.01 14.39
CA LYS A 170 3.26 16.07 13.83
C LYS A 170 2.99 15.68 12.40
N THR A 171 1.91 16.19 11.81
CA THR A 171 1.47 15.86 10.45
C THR A 171 2.44 16.38 9.39
N ARG A 172 2.69 15.54 8.38
CA ARG A 172 3.34 15.89 7.11
C ARG A 172 2.64 15.14 5.97
N ILE A 173 2.40 15.84 4.87
CA ILE A 173 1.85 15.23 3.66
C ILE A 173 3.01 15.01 2.68
N ILE A 174 3.20 13.75 2.27
CA ILE A 174 4.12 13.36 1.21
C ILE A 174 3.36 12.42 0.29
N TYR A 175 2.99 12.91 -0.89
CA TYR A 175 2.25 12.14 -1.89
C TYR A 175 3.03 10.91 -2.37
N ASN A 176 2.31 9.96 -2.97
CA ASN A 176 2.96 8.79 -3.55
C ASN A 176 3.77 9.17 -4.79
N GLY A 177 5.03 8.79 -4.81
CA GLY A 177 5.90 8.97 -5.98
C GLY A 177 5.76 7.83 -6.98
N TYR A 178 5.95 8.16 -8.26
CA TYR A 178 6.01 7.21 -9.36
C TYR A 178 7.22 7.50 -10.25
N ASP A 179 7.81 6.45 -10.80
CA ASP A 179 8.90 6.55 -11.74
C ASP A 179 8.36 6.93 -13.13
N LEU A 180 8.57 8.16 -13.54
CA LEU A 180 8.11 8.67 -14.84
C LEU A 180 8.85 8.04 -16.03
N LYS A 181 10.03 7.41 -15.83
CA LYS A 181 10.71 6.63 -16.86
C LYS A 181 9.97 5.32 -17.14
N THR A 182 9.28 4.77 -16.14
CA THR A 182 8.47 3.55 -16.27
C THR A 182 7.02 3.87 -16.69
N TYR A 183 6.46 4.96 -16.16
CA TYR A 183 5.07 5.36 -16.41
C TYR A 183 5.03 6.62 -17.28
N TYR A 184 5.05 6.44 -18.59
CA TYR A 184 5.01 7.52 -19.56
C TYR A 184 3.99 7.26 -20.67
N HIS A 185 3.56 8.34 -21.33
CA HIS A 185 2.67 8.22 -22.49
C HIS A 185 3.44 7.71 -23.70
N SER A 186 3.00 6.57 -24.28
CA SER A 186 3.59 6.00 -25.48
C SER A 186 2.54 5.79 -26.57
N LYS A 187 2.69 6.48 -27.69
CA LYS A 187 1.85 6.30 -28.89
C LYS A 187 1.96 4.87 -29.42
N GLN A 188 3.17 4.29 -29.40
CA GLN A 188 3.42 2.93 -29.89
C GLN A 188 2.71 1.87 -29.02
N LEU A 189 2.85 1.95 -27.69
CA LEU A 189 2.18 1.03 -26.77
C LEU A 189 0.65 1.17 -26.87
N ARG A 190 0.13 2.39 -27.02
CA ARG A 190 -1.29 2.64 -27.24
C ARG A 190 -1.79 1.97 -28.53
N LEU A 191 -1.07 2.10 -29.65
CA LEU A 191 -1.47 1.52 -30.91
C LEU A 191 -1.40 -0.02 -30.88
N SER A 192 -0.33 -0.57 -30.32
CA SER A 192 -0.17 -2.01 -30.18
C SER A 192 -1.26 -2.64 -29.29
N PHE A 193 -1.58 -2.02 -28.16
CA PHE A 193 -2.69 -2.44 -27.30
C PHE A 193 -4.04 -2.43 -28.05
N ARG A 194 -4.33 -1.36 -28.78
CA ARG A 194 -5.58 -1.26 -29.56
C ARG A 194 -5.65 -2.31 -30.66
N LYS A 195 -4.55 -2.51 -31.41
CA LYS A 195 -4.46 -3.55 -32.45
C LYS A 195 -4.71 -4.94 -31.86
N LYS A 196 -4.05 -5.27 -30.74
CA LYS A 196 -4.20 -6.56 -30.06
C LYS A 196 -5.65 -6.82 -29.61
N ASN A 197 -6.36 -5.80 -29.18
CA ASN A 197 -7.74 -5.90 -28.66
C ASN A 197 -8.80 -5.52 -29.71
N LYS A 198 -8.45 -5.35 -30.97
CA LYS A 198 -9.37 -5.00 -32.07
C LYS A 198 -10.16 -3.70 -31.83
N ILE A 199 -9.55 -2.72 -31.16
CA ILE A 199 -10.15 -1.42 -30.79
C ILE A 199 -9.74 -0.38 -31.84
N LYS A 200 -10.69 0.32 -32.45
CA LYS A 200 -10.45 1.36 -33.47
C LYS A 200 -9.79 2.60 -32.85
N LYS A 201 -9.15 3.44 -33.70
CA LYS A 201 -8.55 4.71 -33.24
C LYS A 201 -9.61 5.68 -32.66
N SER A 202 -10.80 5.69 -33.25
CA SER A 202 -11.94 6.51 -32.84
C SER A 202 -12.65 6.04 -31.56
N ASP A 203 -12.43 4.78 -31.15
CA ASP A 203 -13.09 4.25 -29.96
C ASP A 203 -12.53 4.85 -28.68
N ILE A 204 -13.38 5.00 -27.68
CA ILE A 204 -13.00 5.46 -26.34
C ILE A 204 -12.78 4.26 -25.43
N VAL A 205 -11.65 4.22 -24.74
CA VAL A 205 -11.31 3.15 -23.79
C VAL A 205 -11.20 3.74 -22.39
N PHE A 206 -12.08 3.30 -21.50
CA PHE A 206 -11.96 3.53 -20.07
C PHE A 206 -11.02 2.50 -19.49
N GLY A 207 -10.06 2.93 -18.66
CA GLY A 207 -9.12 2.05 -17.98
C GLY A 207 -9.41 1.98 -16.48
N PHE A 208 -9.44 0.76 -15.92
CA PHE A 208 -9.48 0.53 -14.49
C PHE A 208 -8.32 -0.36 -14.07
N ALA A 209 -7.51 0.11 -13.12
CA ALA A 209 -6.42 -0.67 -12.53
C ALA A 209 -6.68 -0.87 -11.02
N GLY A 210 -6.87 -2.12 -10.59
CA GLY A 210 -7.11 -2.42 -9.18
C GLY A 210 -7.57 -3.85 -8.96
N ARG A 211 -7.39 -4.37 -7.73
CA ARG A 211 -7.89 -5.69 -7.35
C ARG A 211 -9.42 -5.69 -7.23
N TYR A 212 -10.04 -6.86 -7.41
CA TYR A 212 -11.46 -7.04 -7.11
C TYR A 212 -11.68 -7.00 -5.60
N ALA A 213 -12.10 -5.85 -5.06
CA ALA A 213 -12.31 -5.65 -3.63
C ALA A 213 -13.45 -4.66 -3.38
N LYS A 214 -14.19 -4.82 -2.27
CA LYS A 214 -15.31 -3.95 -1.88
C LYS A 214 -14.96 -2.46 -1.96
N GLN A 215 -13.76 -2.08 -1.53
CA GLN A 215 -13.26 -0.69 -1.55
C GLN A 215 -13.16 -0.09 -2.97
N LYS A 216 -13.08 -0.93 -4.01
CA LYS A 216 -12.93 -0.48 -5.40
C LYS A 216 -14.29 -0.31 -6.09
N ASN A 217 -15.34 -0.76 -5.46
CA ASN A 217 -16.73 -0.61 -5.91
C ASN A 217 -16.94 -0.93 -7.41
N ILE A 218 -16.36 -2.05 -7.85
CA ILE A 218 -16.45 -2.50 -9.24
C ILE A 218 -17.91 -2.69 -9.72
N PRO A 219 -18.84 -3.19 -8.88
CA PRO A 219 -20.24 -3.27 -9.30
C PRO A 219 -20.80 -1.92 -9.77
N SER A 220 -20.54 -0.83 -9.06
CA SER A 220 -20.99 0.50 -9.48
C SER A 220 -20.32 0.98 -10.77
N LEU A 221 -19.01 0.67 -10.95
CA LEU A 221 -18.32 0.97 -12.21
C LEU A 221 -18.98 0.26 -13.39
N LEU A 222 -19.23 -1.07 -13.28
CA LEU A 222 -19.87 -1.85 -14.34
C LEU A 222 -21.29 -1.36 -14.62
N PHE A 223 -22.06 -1.05 -13.58
CA PHE A 223 -23.41 -0.50 -13.73
C PHE A 223 -23.38 0.86 -14.45
N ALA A 224 -22.51 1.79 -14.04
CA ALA A 224 -22.37 3.08 -14.73
C ALA A 224 -21.96 2.88 -16.19
N PHE A 225 -20.98 1.99 -16.46
CA PHE A 225 -20.54 1.68 -17.80
C PHE A 225 -21.67 1.09 -18.65
N SER A 226 -22.49 0.19 -18.11
CA SER A 226 -23.63 -0.39 -18.81
C SER A 226 -24.68 0.63 -19.25
N LYS A 227 -24.79 1.76 -18.53
CA LYS A 227 -25.70 2.85 -18.90
C LYS A 227 -25.16 3.67 -20.08
N ILE A 228 -23.85 3.95 -20.09
CA ILE A 228 -23.28 4.80 -21.15
C ILE A 228 -23.12 4.07 -22.48
N ILE A 229 -22.83 2.76 -22.49
CA ILE A 229 -22.70 2.01 -23.75
C ILE A 229 -24.01 1.90 -24.52
N ARG A 230 -25.15 2.05 -23.86
CA ARG A 230 -26.47 2.12 -24.55
C ARG A 230 -26.61 3.34 -25.47
N ARG A 231 -25.80 4.38 -25.19
CA ARG A 231 -25.83 5.63 -25.96
C ARG A 231 -24.75 5.70 -27.05
N SER A 232 -23.75 4.81 -26.98
CA SER A 232 -22.61 4.85 -27.91
C SER A 232 -21.92 3.49 -28.00
N ASN A 233 -21.80 2.96 -29.22
CA ASN A 233 -21.21 1.64 -29.48
C ASN A 233 -19.68 1.64 -29.52
N ASN A 234 -19.03 2.82 -29.50
CA ASN A 234 -17.58 2.96 -29.62
C ASN A 234 -16.85 3.06 -28.25
N LEU A 235 -17.49 2.56 -27.18
CA LEU A 235 -16.95 2.59 -25.82
C LEU A 235 -16.48 1.19 -25.39
N TYR A 236 -15.32 1.15 -24.71
CA TYR A 236 -14.75 -0.06 -24.11
C TYR A 236 -14.31 0.21 -22.68
N LEU A 237 -14.37 -0.81 -21.82
CA LEU A 237 -13.86 -0.77 -20.47
C LEU A 237 -12.76 -1.84 -20.32
N CYS A 238 -11.52 -1.41 -20.17
CA CYS A 238 -10.40 -2.30 -19.91
C CYS A 238 -10.09 -2.34 -18.42
N MET A 239 -10.19 -3.52 -17.80
CA MET A 239 -9.93 -3.68 -16.37
C MET A 239 -8.74 -4.61 -16.14
N VAL A 240 -7.85 -4.25 -15.18
CA VAL A 240 -6.68 -5.04 -14.83
C VAL A 240 -6.45 -5.07 -13.32
N GLY A 241 -6.07 -6.22 -12.79
CA GLY A 241 -5.72 -6.38 -11.39
C GLY A 241 -5.95 -7.78 -10.85
N ASN A 242 -5.65 -7.97 -9.56
CA ASN A 242 -5.87 -9.27 -8.93
C ASN A 242 -7.37 -9.57 -8.86
N ASP A 243 -7.76 -10.81 -9.18
CA ASP A 243 -9.15 -11.28 -9.28
C ASP A 243 -10.01 -10.51 -10.32
N ILE A 244 -9.37 -9.79 -11.25
CA ILE A 244 -10.00 -9.21 -12.44
C ILE A 244 -9.75 -10.14 -13.62
N ASN A 245 -10.52 -11.20 -13.68
CA ASN A 245 -10.48 -12.20 -14.75
C ASN A 245 -11.79 -12.99 -14.80
N TYR A 246 -12.01 -13.75 -15.84
CA TYR A 246 -13.22 -14.54 -16.06
C TYR A 246 -13.40 -15.72 -15.11
N SER A 247 -12.37 -16.15 -14.36
CA SER A 247 -12.52 -17.15 -13.30
C SER A 247 -13.18 -16.59 -12.03
N ASN A 248 -13.25 -15.28 -11.89
CA ASN A 248 -14.01 -14.64 -10.82
C ASN A 248 -15.52 -14.68 -11.11
N LYS A 249 -16.20 -15.70 -10.57
CA LYS A 249 -17.63 -15.96 -10.78
C LYS A 249 -18.51 -14.73 -10.52
N LYS A 250 -18.18 -13.91 -9.48
CA LYS A 250 -18.96 -12.71 -9.15
C LYS A 250 -18.82 -11.61 -10.21
N LEU A 251 -17.60 -11.39 -10.69
CA LEU A 251 -17.34 -10.43 -11.75
C LEU A 251 -18.02 -10.86 -13.04
N THR A 252 -17.83 -12.11 -13.45
CA THR A 252 -18.41 -12.68 -14.67
C THR A 252 -19.94 -12.66 -14.65
N PHE A 253 -20.56 -13.00 -13.52
CA PHE A 253 -22.00 -12.89 -13.34
C PHE A 253 -22.52 -11.46 -13.55
N LEU A 254 -21.84 -10.46 -12.97
CA LEU A 254 -22.22 -9.05 -13.16
C LEU A 254 -22.09 -8.59 -14.62
N ILE A 255 -20.99 -8.94 -15.28
CA ILE A 255 -20.75 -8.59 -16.70
C ILE A 255 -21.82 -9.20 -17.59
N ASN A 256 -22.18 -10.46 -17.39
CA ASN A 256 -23.19 -11.15 -18.16
C ASN A 256 -24.61 -10.57 -17.93
N ASN A 257 -24.99 -10.36 -16.66
CA ASN A 257 -26.30 -9.76 -16.32
C ASN A 257 -26.49 -8.35 -16.90
N LEU A 258 -25.42 -7.57 -16.93
CA LEU A 258 -25.44 -6.22 -17.52
C LEU A 258 -25.35 -6.24 -19.06
N LYS A 259 -25.14 -7.42 -19.67
CA LYS A 259 -25.01 -7.61 -21.14
C LYS A 259 -23.89 -6.74 -21.76
N ILE A 260 -22.73 -6.67 -21.07
CA ILE A 260 -21.60 -5.81 -21.48
C ILE A 260 -20.32 -6.61 -21.80
N LYS A 261 -20.42 -7.92 -21.96
CA LYS A 261 -19.27 -8.84 -22.13
C LYS A 261 -18.35 -8.44 -23.29
N ASP A 262 -18.91 -8.01 -24.41
CA ASP A 262 -18.13 -7.67 -25.62
C ASP A 262 -17.45 -6.28 -25.53
N LYS A 263 -17.69 -5.56 -24.44
CA LYS A 263 -17.18 -4.21 -24.20
C LYS A 263 -16.27 -4.10 -22.97
N VAL A 264 -16.04 -5.23 -22.25
CA VAL A 264 -15.22 -5.27 -21.02
C VAL A 264 -14.09 -6.26 -21.14
#